data_e8ff61f4bd040b0b55e81492c4ff4d52
#
_entry.id   e8ff61f4bd040b0b55e81492c4ff4d52
#
_cell.length_a   1.000
_cell.length_b   1.000
_cell.length_c   1.000
_cell.angle_alpha   90.00
_cell.angle_beta   90.00
_cell.angle_gamma   90.00
#
_symmetry.space_group_name_H-M   'P 1'
#
loop_
_entity.id
_entity.type
_entity.pdbx_description
1 polymer ?
#
loop_
_entity_poly.entity_id
_entity_poly.type
_entity_poly.pdbx_seq_one_letter_code
_entity_poly.pdbx_strand_id
1 'polypeptide(L)'
;ELKNVKQNHLKVEDHDASFEIILDVEAPTAAELVVASVSGADNLIDDELVDIFVDEVTEIGKTLDVYFPIWAQDFTNENSLLEVRRAFHTIKGSGRMVNAVDVGELGWSIENLLNRIIDNTIKPN
;
A
#
# COMPACT_ATOMS: atom_id res chain seq x y z
N GLU A 1 43.87 11.54 8.87
CA GLU A 1 42.64 12.29 8.57
C GLU A 1 41.83 11.64 7.47
N LEU A 2 42.44 11.28 6.35
CA LEU A 2 41.76 10.58 5.27
C LEU A 2 41.24 9.21 5.69
N LYS A 3 41.92 8.53 6.60
CA LYS A 3 41.48 7.25 7.15
C LYS A 3 40.21 7.39 7.98
N ASN A 4 40.11 8.48 8.72
CA ASN A 4 38.91 8.74 9.52
C ASN A 4 37.70 9.04 8.66
N VAL A 5 37.90 9.75 7.57
CA VAL A 5 36.82 10.01 6.60
C VAL A 5 36.33 8.72 5.96
N LYS A 6 37.26 7.82 5.62
CA LYS A 6 36.91 6.53 5.06
C LYS A 6 36.13 5.66 6.05
N GLN A 7 36.54 5.69 7.32
CA GLN A 7 35.83 4.95 8.35
C GLN A 7 34.43 5.49 8.59
N ASN A 8 34.27 6.79 8.55
CA ASN A 8 32.95 7.38 8.67
C ASN A 8 32.06 7.04 7.48
N HIS A 9 32.65 6.99 6.30
CA HIS A 9 31.93 6.60 5.11
C HIS A 9 31.47 5.13 5.18
N LEU A 10 32.33 4.24 5.66
CA LEU A 10 31.99 2.84 5.88
C LEU A 10 30.87 2.66 6.90
N LYS A 11 30.83 3.48 7.94
CA LYS A 11 29.75 3.47 8.93
C LYS A 11 28.41 3.89 8.32
N VAL A 12 28.45 4.82 7.41
CA VAL A 12 27.27 5.25 6.69
C VAL A 12 26.78 4.13 5.76
N GLU A 13 27.69 3.42 5.14
CA GLU A 13 27.34 2.27 4.30
C GLU A 13 26.68 1.14 5.10
N ASP A 14 27.15 0.88 6.30
CA ASP A 14 26.54 -0.11 7.18
C ASP A 14 25.13 0.28 7.59
N HIS A 15 24.85 1.56 7.72
CA HIS A 15 23.51 2.06 7.96
C HIS A 15 22.66 1.99 6.71
N ASP A 16 23.26 2.10 5.55
CA ASP A 16 22.54 2.04 4.28
C ASP A 16 21.87 0.69 4.04
N ALA A 17 22.42 -0.40 4.56
CA ALA A 17 21.79 -1.71 4.45
C ALA A 17 20.41 -1.76 5.11
N SER A 18 20.24 -1.08 6.26
CA SER A 18 18.93 -0.93 6.90
C SER A 18 18.05 0.08 6.17
N PHE A 19 18.69 1.04 5.52
CA PHE A 19 18.03 2.10 4.79
C PHE A 19 17.49 1.62 3.43
N GLU A 20 18.15 0.68 2.79
CA GLU A 20 17.70 0.09 1.53
C GLU A 20 16.31 -0.54 1.65
N ILE A 21 16.01 -1.16 2.77
CA ILE A 21 14.67 -1.72 3.03
C ILE A 21 13.61 -0.63 2.99
N ILE A 22 13.95 0.57 3.44
CA ILE A 22 13.05 1.74 3.42
C ILE A 22 12.95 2.32 2.01
N LEU A 23 14.05 2.29 1.25
CA LEU A 23 14.10 2.81 -0.11
C LEU A 23 13.37 1.93 -1.13
N ASP A 24 13.20 0.65 -0.83
CA ASP A 24 12.35 -0.25 -1.61
C ASP A 24 10.86 0.11 -1.49
N VAL A 25 10.52 0.97 -0.55
CA VAL A 25 9.22 1.63 -0.54
C VAL A 25 9.20 2.59 -1.72
N GLU A 26 8.33 2.35 -2.67
CA GLU A 26 8.15 3.19 -3.83
C GLU A 26 8.12 4.67 -3.45
N ALA A 27 8.80 5.49 -4.24
CA ALA A 27 8.71 6.92 -4.08
C ALA A 27 7.24 7.34 -4.07
N PRO A 28 6.84 8.27 -3.20
CA PRO A 28 5.45 8.68 -3.11
C PRO A 28 4.98 9.18 -4.47
N THR A 29 3.81 8.73 -4.87
CA THR A 29 3.18 9.17 -6.11
C THR A 29 2.86 10.66 -6.02
N ALA A 30 2.66 11.29 -7.16
CA ALA A 30 2.23 12.70 -7.18
C ALA A 30 0.97 12.91 -6.35
N ALA A 31 0.05 11.93 -6.33
CA ALA A 31 -1.15 11.98 -5.50
C ALA A 31 -0.81 11.96 -4.00
N GLU A 32 0.13 11.13 -3.59
CA GLU A 32 0.60 11.07 -2.20
C GLU A 32 1.28 12.36 -1.76
N LEU A 33 2.07 12.97 -2.65
CA LEU A 33 2.70 14.27 -2.39
C LEU A 33 1.67 15.39 -2.26
N VAL A 34 0.64 15.39 -3.11
CA VAL A 34 -0.44 16.37 -3.03
C VAL A 34 -1.20 16.22 -1.72
N VAL A 35 -1.52 15.00 -1.33
CA VAL A 35 -2.20 14.74 -0.06
C VAL A 35 -1.35 15.18 1.14
N ALA A 36 -0.05 14.87 1.12
CA ALA A 36 0.85 15.30 2.18
C ALA A 36 0.94 16.83 2.26
N SER A 37 0.90 17.53 1.14
CA SER A 37 0.93 19.00 1.11
C SER A 37 -0.39 19.62 1.58
N VAL A 38 -1.52 18.97 1.30
CA VAL A 38 -2.84 19.43 1.73
C VAL A 38 -3.06 19.16 3.22
N SER A 39 -2.68 17.99 3.71
CA SER A 39 -2.86 17.65 5.12
C SER A 39 -1.93 18.44 6.05
N GLY A 40 -0.83 18.98 5.53
CA GLY A 40 0.07 19.85 6.28
C GLY A 40 -0.48 21.26 6.50
N ALA A 41 -1.49 21.67 5.74
CA ALA A 41 -1.95 23.06 5.79
C ALA A 41 -3.08 23.30 6.81
N ASP A 42 -4.09 22.42 6.93
CA ASP A 42 -5.25 22.72 7.79
C ASP A 42 -5.96 21.54 8.43
N ASN A 43 -5.50 20.31 8.28
CA ASN A 43 -6.24 19.11 8.72
C ASN A 43 -7.70 19.04 8.22
N LEU A 44 -8.07 19.89 7.28
CA LEU A 44 -9.39 19.87 6.69
C LEU A 44 -9.34 18.95 5.47
N ILE A 45 -9.74 17.73 5.70
CA ILE A 45 -10.07 16.84 4.58
C ILE A 45 -11.38 17.39 4.03
N ASP A 46 -11.36 17.72 2.76
CA ASP A 46 -12.55 18.19 2.06
C ASP A 46 -13.63 17.12 2.13
N ASP A 47 -14.83 17.49 2.58
CA ASP A 47 -15.97 16.59 2.66
C ASP A 47 -16.25 15.91 1.32
N GLU A 48 -15.98 16.60 0.21
CA GLU A 48 -16.09 16.05 -1.12
C GLU A 48 -15.15 14.88 -1.35
N LEU A 49 -13.91 14.95 -0.84
CA LEU A 49 -12.96 13.82 -0.92
C LEU A 49 -13.42 12.63 -0.10
N VAL A 50 -14.03 12.87 1.03
CA VAL A 50 -14.61 11.81 1.87
C VAL A 50 -15.76 11.12 1.14
N ASP A 51 -16.64 11.88 0.51
CA ASP A 51 -17.75 11.32 -0.26
C ASP A 51 -17.25 10.46 -1.42
N ILE A 52 -16.25 10.94 -2.16
CA ILE A 52 -15.62 10.16 -3.24
C ILE A 52 -15.02 8.88 -2.67
N PHE A 53 -14.34 8.95 -1.54
CA PHE A 53 -13.76 7.78 -0.88
C PHE A 53 -14.84 6.75 -0.49
N VAL A 54 -15.95 7.20 0.08
CA VAL A 54 -17.06 6.32 0.48
C VAL A 54 -17.66 5.63 -0.74
N ASP A 55 -17.86 6.36 -1.83
CA ASP A 55 -18.36 5.79 -3.08
C ASP A 55 -17.39 4.73 -3.63
N GLU A 56 -16.11 5.04 -3.65
CA GLU A 56 -15.09 4.13 -4.14
C GLU A 56 -15.00 2.86 -3.28
N VAL A 57 -15.00 2.99 -1.97
CA VAL A 57 -14.98 1.84 -1.06
C VAL A 57 -16.24 0.98 -1.23
N THR A 58 -17.38 1.61 -1.49
CA THR A 58 -18.63 0.89 -1.77
C THR A 58 -18.52 0.04 -3.04
N GLU A 59 -17.95 0.59 -4.11
CA GLU A 59 -17.71 -0.15 -5.35
C GLU A 59 -16.69 -1.28 -5.16
N ILE A 60 -15.64 -1.02 -4.40
CA ILE A 60 -14.65 -2.03 -4.04
C ILE A 60 -15.31 -3.17 -3.26
N GLY A 61 -16.20 -2.85 -2.33
CA GLY A 61 -16.97 -3.84 -1.58
C GLY A 61 -17.75 -4.78 -2.50
N LYS A 62 -18.43 -4.21 -3.50
CA LYS A 62 -19.15 -5.02 -4.50
C LYS A 62 -18.22 -5.94 -5.29
N THR A 63 -17.05 -5.44 -5.66
CA THR A 63 -16.04 -6.24 -6.35
C THR A 63 -15.56 -7.40 -5.48
N LEU A 64 -15.30 -7.14 -4.21
CA LEU A 64 -14.89 -8.17 -3.26
C LEU A 64 -15.98 -9.20 -3.01
N ASP A 65 -17.24 -8.78 -2.93
CA ASP A 65 -18.38 -9.70 -2.76
C ASP A 65 -18.51 -10.68 -3.91
N VAL A 66 -18.08 -10.30 -5.10
CA VAL A 66 -18.09 -11.17 -6.28
C VAL A 66 -16.85 -12.08 -6.33
N TYR A 67 -15.67 -11.49 -6.26
CA TYR A 67 -14.43 -12.22 -6.58
C TYR A 67 -13.84 -12.97 -5.39
N PHE A 68 -14.01 -12.48 -4.18
CA PHE A 68 -13.46 -13.15 -3.00
C PHE A 68 -14.06 -14.55 -2.79
N PRO A 69 -15.39 -14.76 -2.86
CA PRO A 69 -15.95 -16.11 -2.75
C PRO A 69 -15.49 -17.06 -3.86
N ILE A 70 -15.34 -16.55 -5.09
CA ILE A 70 -14.86 -17.36 -6.21
C ILE A 70 -13.45 -17.86 -5.92
N TRP A 71 -12.56 -16.95 -5.49
CA TRP A 71 -11.20 -17.33 -5.15
C TRP A 71 -11.13 -18.24 -3.93
N ALA A 72 -11.95 -18.00 -2.91
CA ALA A 72 -11.98 -18.82 -1.70
C ALA A 72 -12.43 -20.26 -1.96
N GLN A 73 -13.23 -20.48 -3.01
CA GLN A 73 -13.64 -21.83 -3.44
C GLN A 73 -12.60 -22.50 -4.34
N ASP A 74 -11.84 -21.71 -5.07
CA ASP A 74 -10.82 -22.21 -5.99
C ASP A 74 -9.59 -21.29 -5.94
N PHE A 75 -8.61 -21.67 -5.14
CA PHE A 75 -7.37 -20.92 -5.00
C PHE A 75 -6.50 -20.90 -6.25
N THR A 76 -6.83 -21.67 -7.27
CA THR A 76 -6.14 -21.66 -8.56
C THR A 76 -6.72 -20.60 -9.51
N ASN A 77 -7.81 -19.97 -9.16
CA ASN A 77 -8.43 -18.93 -9.98
C ASN A 77 -7.63 -17.61 -9.88
N GLU A 78 -6.64 -17.49 -10.75
CA GLU A 78 -5.75 -16.33 -10.78
C GLU A 78 -6.50 -15.03 -11.07
N ASN A 79 -7.49 -15.06 -11.94
CA ASN A 79 -8.26 -13.87 -12.27
C ASN A 79 -8.96 -13.27 -11.04
N SER A 80 -9.61 -14.13 -10.26
CA SER A 80 -10.28 -13.70 -9.03
C SER A 80 -9.28 -13.20 -8.00
N LEU A 81 -8.12 -13.85 -7.87
CA LEU A 81 -7.04 -13.40 -6.99
C LEU A 81 -6.53 -12.01 -7.37
N LEU A 82 -6.33 -11.75 -8.66
CA LEU A 82 -5.88 -10.45 -9.14
C LEU A 82 -6.91 -9.35 -8.90
N GLU A 83 -8.20 -9.65 -9.07
CA GLU A 83 -9.25 -8.68 -8.79
C GLU A 83 -9.35 -8.34 -7.30
N VAL A 84 -9.24 -9.34 -6.43
CA VAL A 84 -9.19 -9.13 -4.98
C VAL A 84 -7.96 -8.29 -4.59
N ARG A 85 -6.80 -8.61 -5.15
CA ARG A 85 -5.58 -7.83 -4.90
C ARG A 85 -5.73 -6.39 -5.37
N ARG A 86 -6.29 -6.17 -6.55
CA ARG A 86 -6.52 -4.83 -7.10
C ARG A 86 -7.44 -4.01 -6.18
N ALA A 87 -8.47 -4.63 -5.65
CA ALA A 87 -9.39 -4.00 -4.71
C ALA A 87 -8.64 -3.45 -3.48
N PHE A 88 -7.78 -4.25 -2.87
CA PHE A 88 -7.00 -3.81 -1.71
C PHE A 88 -5.91 -2.80 -2.06
N HIS A 89 -5.34 -2.88 -3.26
CA HIS A 89 -4.42 -1.87 -3.75
C HIS A 89 -5.11 -0.49 -3.83
N THR A 90 -6.32 -0.44 -4.33
CA THR A 90 -7.11 0.79 -4.41
C THR A 90 -7.44 1.32 -3.01
N ILE A 91 -7.88 0.45 -2.08
CA ILE A 91 -8.15 0.84 -0.68
C ILE A 91 -6.91 1.45 -0.03
N LYS A 92 -5.73 0.90 -0.28
CA LYS A 92 -4.47 1.44 0.21
C LYS A 92 -4.29 2.90 -0.21
N GLY A 93 -4.47 3.18 -1.50
CA GLY A 93 -4.31 4.53 -2.04
C GLY A 93 -5.39 5.48 -1.56
N SER A 94 -6.64 5.09 -1.71
CA SER A 94 -7.79 5.95 -1.36
C SER A 94 -7.87 6.25 0.14
N GLY A 95 -7.55 5.28 0.98
CA GLY A 95 -7.52 5.48 2.43
C GLY A 95 -6.50 6.54 2.83
N ARG A 96 -5.34 6.55 2.20
CA ARG A 96 -4.32 7.57 2.44
C ARG A 96 -4.76 8.95 2.00
N MET A 97 -5.47 9.05 0.89
CA MET A 97 -5.95 10.32 0.35
C MET A 97 -6.89 11.05 1.29
N VAL A 98 -7.68 10.33 2.07
CA VAL A 98 -8.61 10.91 3.05
C VAL A 98 -8.09 10.84 4.48
N ASN A 99 -6.79 10.61 4.65
CA ASN A 99 -6.15 10.45 5.96
C ASN A 99 -6.73 9.31 6.80
N ALA A 100 -7.38 8.34 6.17
CA ALA A 100 -7.81 7.10 6.82
C ALA A 100 -6.62 6.13 6.87
N VAL A 101 -5.63 6.44 7.71
CA VAL A 101 -4.35 5.74 7.75
C VAL A 101 -4.52 4.27 8.07
N ASP A 102 -5.37 3.93 9.02
CA ASP A 102 -5.63 2.55 9.43
C ASP A 102 -6.21 1.72 8.28
N VAL A 103 -7.11 2.32 7.50
CA VAL A 103 -7.70 1.68 6.33
C VAL A 103 -6.64 1.48 5.24
N GLY A 104 -5.81 2.49 5.02
CA GLY A 104 -4.70 2.39 4.06
C GLY A 104 -3.68 1.32 4.46
N GLU A 105 -3.34 1.23 5.72
CA GLU A 105 -2.41 0.21 6.24
C GLU A 105 -3.00 -1.20 6.17
N LEU A 106 -4.29 -1.35 6.46
CA LEU A 106 -4.98 -2.62 6.29
C LEU A 106 -4.95 -3.05 4.82
N GLY A 107 -5.27 -2.14 3.90
CA GLY A 107 -5.19 -2.40 2.46
C GLY A 107 -3.80 -2.83 2.03
N TRP A 108 -2.77 -2.14 2.51
CA TRP A 108 -1.39 -2.49 2.23
C TRP A 108 -1.02 -3.88 2.75
N SER A 109 -1.42 -4.20 3.97
CA SER A 109 -1.11 -5.49 4.60
C SER A 109 -1.74 -6.65 3.84
N ILE A 110 -2.99 -6.50 3.42
CA ILE A 110 -3.70 -7.52 2.67
C ILE A 110 -3.12 -7.62 1.25
N GLU A 111 -2.85 -6.50 0.58
CA GLU A 111 -2.20 -6.51 -0.73
C GLU A 111 -0.86 -7.24 -0.67
N ASN A 112 -0.05 -6.98 0.36
CA ASN A 112 1.24 -7.64 0.55
C ASN A 112 1.08 -9.16 0.74
N LEU A 113 0.08 -9.57 1.51
CA LEU A 113 -0.25 -10.99 1.67
C LEU A 113 -0.62 -11.64 0.34
N LEU A 114 -1.47 -10.97 -0.44
CA LEU A 114 -1.92 -11.48 -1.74
C LEU A 114 -0.76 -11.54 -2.75
N ASN A 115 0.14 -10.55 -2.74
CA ASN A 115 1.35 -10.60 -3.57
C ASN A 115 2.21 -11.82 -3.25
N ARG A 116 2.34 -12.18 -1.98
CA ARG A 116 3.09 -13.37 -1.58
C ARG A 116 2.43 -14.66 -2.03
N ILE A 117 1.13 -14.67 -2.15
CA ILE A 117 0.39 -15.81 -2.73
C ILE A 117 0.62 -15.86 -4.25
N ILE A 118 0.54 -14.72 -4.93
CA ILE A 118 0.80 -14.61 -6.38
C ILE A 118 2.22 -15.08 -6.70
N ASP A 119 3.20 -14.68 -5.89
CA ASP A 119 4.60 -15.06 -6.06
C ASP A 119 4.90 -16.48 -5.59
N ASN A 120 3.90 -17.22 -5.15
CA ASN A 120 4.04 -18.59 -4.62
C ASN A 120 4.97 -18.70 -3.40
N THR A 121 5.18 -17.60 -2.68
CA THR A 121 5.95 -17.59 -1.44
C THR A 121 5.18 -18.23 -0.29
N ILE A 122 3.87 -18.06 -0.29
CA ILE A 122 2.95 -18.72 0.65
C ILE A 122 1.79 -19.33 -0.13
N LYS A 123 1.15 -20.32 0.46
CA LYS A 123 -0.01 -20.97 -0.15
C LYS A 123 -1.26 -20.70 0.67
N PRO A 124 -2.38 -20.37 0.03
CA PRO A 124 -3.65 -20.27 0.73
C PRO A 124 -4.14 -21.67 1.13
N ASN A 125 -4.80 -21.75 2.24
CA ASN A 125 -5.38 -22.99 2.72
C ASN A 125 -6.70 -22.75 3.45
#